data_0be1c84b975407adf6150eb6bdf2208e
#
_entry.id   0be1c84b975407adf6150eb6bdf2208e
#
_cell.length_a   1.000
_cell.length_b   1.000
_cell.length_c   1.000
_cell.angle_alpha   90.00
_cell.angle_beta   90.00
_cell.angle_gamma   90.00
#
_symmetry.space_group_name_H-M   'P 1'
#
loop_
_entity.id
_entity.type
_entity.pdbx_description
1 polymer ?
#
loop_
_entity_poly.entity_id
_entity_poly.type
_entity_poly.pdbx_seq_one_letter_code
_entity_poly.pdbx_strand_id
1 'polypeptide(L)'
;MADKRVQAAEAVVKSIKTGERSASERAREHLASDVVLEIVRAQGSEEIKGIDQVLFRLGGIWAQTPIYQRGAWSEPKADGDTLKVEGVFPDLGAAPQAMNLTFSFNGDGKVSRVVQQLVTGGPPQQVDEIPTYMRGQIDSALFNNTPMVVCYVDENGQPQQSLRGSTLVFSPTQLAIWVRSAEGGIVKAVSGGNNKLSLLYRDSNSRSTIVVQGRGSIATDEETRHRLYDMTPEVEQMHDPDRKGAALIIDIVRLQGGGPKGNFRMQRE
;
A
#
# COMPACT_ATOMS: atom_id res chain seq x y z
N MET A 1 -17.65 38.76 -9.11
CA MET A 1 -17.06 38.37 -7.81
C MET A 1 -17.31 36.87 -7.66
N ALA A 2 -16.25 36.08 -7.45
CA ALA A 2 -16.42 34.67 -7.19
C ALA A 2 -17.29 34.46 -5.94
N ASP A 3 -18.21 33.49 -6.00
CA ASP A 3 -19.03 33.13 -4.86
C ASP A 3 -18.13 32.79 -3.67
N LYS A 4 -18.38 33.43 -2.50
CA LYS A 4 -17.58 33.17 -1.27
C LYS A 4 -17.51 31.68 -0.93
N ARG A 5 -18.57 30.93 -1.25
CA ARG A 5 -18.62 29.48 -1.02
C ARG A 5 -17.64 28.72 -1.92
N VAL A 6 -17.51 29.14 -3.20
CA VAL A 6 -16.53 28.56 -4.12
C VAL A 6 -15.12 28.80 -3.62
N GLN A 7 -14.79 30.02 -3.21
CA GLN A 7 -13.49 30.36 -2.63
C GLN A 7 -13.16 29.54 -1.38
N ALA A 8 -14.17 29.33 -0.52
CA ALA A 8 -14.01 28.49 0.67
C ALA A 8 -13.72 27.02 0.33
N ALA A 9 -14.45 26.45 -0.61
CA ALA A 9 -14.19 25.08 -1.08
C ALA A 9 -12.80 24.93 -1.72
N GLU A 10 -12.42 25.87 -2.58
CA GLU A 10 -11.10 25.91 -3.23
C GLU A 10 -9.95 26.00 -2.21
N ALA A 11 -10.10 26.82 -1.17
CA ALA A 11 -9.10 26.95 -0.13
C ALA A 11 -8.87 25.63 0.63
N VAL A 12 -9.95 24.91 0.95
CA VAL A 12 -9.88 23.59 1.58
C VAL A 12 -9.23 22.56 0.64
N VAL A 13 -9.67 22.52 -0.62
CA VAL A 13 -9.08 21.61 -1.63
C VAL A 13 -7.60 21.90 -1.82
N LYS A 14 -7.20 23.16 -1.88
CA LYS A 14 -5.80 23.58 -1.99
C LYS A 14 -4.96 23.10 -0.80
N SER A 15 -5.50 23.16 0.42
CA SER A 15 -4.84 22.63 1.62
C SER A 15 -4.58 21.12 1.49
N ILE A 16 -5.55 20.35 1.01
CA ILE A 16 -5.39 18.91 0.78
C ILE A 16 -4.36 18.65 -0.32
N LYS A 17 -4.46 19.37 -1.42
CA LYS A 17 -3.66 19.16 -2.64
C LYS A 17 -2.18 19.52 -2.43
N THR A 18 -1.87 20.61 -1.76
CA THR A 18 -0.48 21.08 -1.62
C THR A 18 0.23 20.52 -0.40
N GLY A 19 -0.52 20.27 0.66
CA GLY A 19 0.06 19.86 1.93
C GLY A 19 0.85 20.96 2.64
N GLU A 20 0.73 22.19 2.20
CA GLU A 20 1.44 23.31 2.77
C GLU A 20 0.71 23.84 4.00
N ARG A 21 1.47 24.09 5.07
CA ARG A 21 0.94 24.71 6.28
C ARG A 21 0.25 26.04 5.99
N SER A 22 0.84 26.86 5.11
CA SER A 22 0.28 28.14 4.69
C SER A 22 -1.08 28.01 3.98
N ALA A 23 -1.29 26.92 3.23
CA ALA A 23 -2.58 26.63 2.61
C ALA A 23 -3.63 26.22 3.64
N SER A 24 -3.24 25.43 4.65
CA SER A 24 -4.12 25.05 5.77
C SER A 24 -4.52 26.25 6.62
N GLU A 25 -3.59 27.17 6.88
CA GLU A 25 -3.89 28.40 7.62
C GLU A 25 -4.86 29.32 6.84
N ARG A 26 -4.70 29.43 5.53
CA ARG A 26 -5.67 30.14 4.68
C ARG A 26 -7.05 29.46 4.67
N ALA A 27 -7.09 28.12 4.62
CA ALA A 27 -8.35 27.39 4.69
C ALA A 27 -9.10 27.67 6.02
N ARG A 28 -8.40 27.91 7.12
CA ARG A 28 -8.97 28.25 8.43
C ARG A 28 -9.93 29.42 8.37
N GLU A 29 -9.61 30.44 7.59
CA GLU A 29 -10.44 31.68 7.47
C GLU A 29 -11.83 31.37 6.86
N HIS A 30 -11.92 30.30 6.11
CA HIS A 30 -13.10 29.85 5.41
C HIS A 30 -13.91 28.77 6.15
N LEU A 31 -13.42 28.26 7.28
CA LEU A 31 -14.12 27.24 8.07
C LEU A 31 -14.89 27.87 9.23
N ALA A 32 -16.03 27.30 9.56
CA ALA A 32 -16.74 27.60 10.81
C ALA A 32 -15.97 27.03 12.00
N SER A 33 -16.04 27.68 13.17
CA SER A 33 -15.32 27.23 14.37
C SER A 33 -15.76 25.81 14.82
N ASP A 34 -16.99 25.45 14.57
CA ASP A 34 -17.64 24.17 14.88
C ASP A 34 -17.70 23.22 13.66
N VAL A 35 -16.91 23.46 12.64
CA VAL A 35 -16.90 22.64 11.41
C VAL A 35 -16.76 21.17 11.72
N VAL A 36 -17.48 20.36 10.95
CA VAL A 36 -17.45 18.89 11.01
C VAL A 36 -16.86 18.32 9.74
N LEU A 37 -15.88 17.43 9.87
CA LEU A 37 -15.41 16.56 8.79
C LEU A 37 -15.99 15.16 9.01
N GLU A 38 -16.80 14.69 8.09
CA GLU A 38 -17.28 13.31 8.04
C GLU A 38 -16.47 12.53 6.99
N ILE A 39 -15.84 11.44 7.42
CA ILE A 39 -15.07 10.54 6.54
C ILE A 39 -15.90 9.28 6.34
N VAL A 40 -16.44 9.12 5.13
CA VAL A 40 -17.27 7.97 4.75
C VAL A 40 -16.40 6.87 4.15
N ARG A 41 -16.51 5.65 4.71
CA ARG A 41 -15.84 4.43 4.25
C ARG A 41 -16.85 3.31 4.07
N ALA A 42 -16.44 2.21 3.43
CA ALA A 42 -17.30 1.04 3.24
C ALA A 42 -17.81 0.42 4.54
N GLN A 43 -17.06 0.57 5.66
CA GLN A 43 -17.39 0.01 6.97
C GLN A 43 -18.13 0.99 7.90
N GLY A 44 -18.47 2.19 7.44
CA GLY A 44 -19.12 3.23 8.23
C GLY A 44 -18.49 4.60 8.07
N SER A 45 -18.97 5.57 8.86
CA SER A 45 -18.45 6.93 8.86
C SER A 45 -17.81 7.31 10.19
N GLU A 46 -16.85 8.23 10.13
CA GLU A 46 -16.14 8.83 11.26
C GLU A 46 -16.36 10.34 11.23
N GLU A 47 -16.77 10.95 12.33
CA GLU A 47 -16.88 12.41 12.44
C GLU A 47 -15.75 13.00 13.27
N ILE A 48 -15.15 14.07 12.75
CA ILE A 48 -14.13 14.89 13.40
C ILE A 48 -14.67 16.30 13.53
N LYS A 49 -14.65 16.86 14.73
CA LYS A 49 -15.29 18.14 15.05
C LYS A 49 -14.27 19.18 15.49
N GLY A 50 -14.55 20.41 15.11
CA GLY A 50 -13.77 21.58 15.45
C GLY A 50 -12.62 21.86 14.49
N ILE A 51 -12.39 23.16 14.30
CA ILE A 51 -11.52 23.68 13.23
C ILE A 51 -10.09 23.12 13.28
N ASP A 52 -9.50 23.01 14.46
CA ASP A 52 -8.13 22.53 14.60
C ASP A 52 -7.98 21.05 14.23
N GLN A 53 -8.92 20.22 14.67
CA GLN A 53 -8.91 18.79 14.38
C GLN A 53 -9.20 18.53 12.89
N VAL A 54 -10.14 19.28 12.31
CA VAL A 54 -10.48 19.17 10.88
C VAL A 54 -9.29 19.61 10.03
N LEU A 55 -8.63 20.74 10.34
CA LEU A 55 -7.43 21.20 9.62
C LEU A 55 -6.27 20.24 9.77
N PHE A 56 -6.03 19.71 10.97
CA PHE A 56 -5.01 18.69 11.18
C PHE A 56 -5.26 17.47 10.30
N ARG A 57 -6.52 17.01 10.22
CA ARG A 57 -6.89 15.84 9.42
C ARG A 57 -6.81 16.11 7.92
N LEU A 58 -7.29 17.26 7.46
CA LEU A 58 -7.27 17.63 6.04
C LEU A 58 -5.88 18.03 5.55
N GLY A 59 -5.14 18.81 6.34
CA GLY A 59 -3.85 19.36 5.95
C GLY A 59 -2.63 18.57 6.44
N GLY A 60 -2.68 18.00 7.64
CA GLY A 60 -1.52 17.38 8.27
C GLY A 60 -1.26 15.95 7.82
N ILE A 61 -2.25 15.08 7.93
CA ILE A 61 -2.07 13.64 7.61
C ILE A 61 -2.13 13.40 6.10
N TRP A 62 -3.07 14.04 5.41
CA TRP A 62 -3.29 13.85 3.98
C TRP A 62 -2.22 14.51 3.12
N ALA A 63 -1.72 15.63 3.57
CA ALA A 63 -0.70 16.41 2.90
C ALA A 63 0.65 15.71 2.75
N GLN A 64 0.96 14.81 3.66
CA GLN A 64 2.16 13.99 3.57
C GLN A 64 2.01 12.84 2.58
N THR A 65 0.85 12.69 1.96
CA THR A 65 0.60 11.62 0.99
C THR A 65 0.78 12.19 -0.43
N PRO A 66 1.90 11.91 -1.12
CA PRO A 66 2.21 12.45 -2.47
C PRO A 66 1.10 12.20 -3.51
N ILE A 67 0.23 11.28 -3.21
CA ILE A 67 -0.91 10.87 -4.01
C ILE A 67 -1.91 12.01 -4.25
N TYR A 68 -2.25 12.75 -3.21
CA TYR A 68 -3.24 13.84 -3.33
C TYR A 68 -2.69 15.01 -4.12
N GLN A 69 -1.36 15.19 -4.11
CA GLN A 69 -0.66 16.19 -4.90
C GLN A 69 -0.70 15.89 -6.41
N ARG A 70 -0.74 14.60 -6.78
CA ARG A 70 -0.79 14.15 -8.18
C ARG A 70 -2.20 13.93 -8.72
N GLY A 71 -3.22 14.07 -7.87
CA GLY A 71 -4.61 13.92 -8.26
C GLY A 71 -5.07 15.03 -9.20
N ALA A 72 -5.93 14.68 -10.15
CA ALA A 72 -6.71 15.62 -10.93
C ALA A 72 -7.94 16.03 -10.12
N TRP A 73 -8.05 17.31 -9.77
CA TRP A 73 -9.13 17.86 -8.99
C TRP A 73 -10.07 18.69 -9.87
N SER A 74 -11.38 18.45 -9.74
CA SER A 74 -12.39 19.25 -10.44
C SER A 74 -12.55 20.63 -9.80
N GLU A 75 -13.05 21.58 -10.56
CA GLU A 75 -13.62 22.80 -10.01
C GLU A 75 -14.84 22.50 -9.11
N PRO A 76 -15.12 23.33 -8.08
CA PRO A 76 -16.33 23.20 -7.28
C PRO A 76 -17.59 23.34 -8.12
N LYS A 77 -18.49 22.36 -8.04
CA LYS A 77 -19.78 22.34 -8.74
C LYS A 77 -20.93 22.42 -7.75
N ALA A 78 -21.91 23.27 -8.05
CA ALA A 78 -23.12 23.39 -7.23
C ALA A 78 -23.97 22.10 -7.32
N ASP A 79 -24.44 21.65 -6.15
CA ASP A 79 -25.38 20.55 -5.99
C ASP A 79 -26.40 20.94 -4.90
N GLY A 80 -27.49 21.58 -5.29
CA GLY A 80 -28.42 22.24 -4.37
C GLY A 80 -27.69 23.31 -3.53
N ASP A 81 -27.82 23.22 -2.21
CA ASP A 81 -27.18 24.12 -1.26
C ASP A 81 -25.74 23.80 -0.94
N THR A 82 -25.19 22.75 -1.55
CA THR A 82 -23.82 22.25 -1.35
C THR A 82 -22.94 22.52 -2.57
N LEU A 83 -21.60 22.40 -2.38
CA LEU A 83 -20.64 22.33 -3.46
C LEU A 83 -19.95 20.95 -3.42
N LYS A 84 -19.74 20.37 -4.60
CA LYS A 84 -19.02 19.12 -4.78
C LYS A 84 -17.71 19.33 -5.52
N VAL A 85 -16.67 18.64 -5.06
CA VAL A 85 -15.36 18.57 -5.71
C VAL A 85 -14.93 17.10 -5.76
N GLU A 86 -14.43 16.68 -6.90
CA GLU A 86 -13.89 15.34 -7.11
C GLU A 86 -12.37 15.41 -7.33
N GLY A 87 -11.63 14.59 -6.60
CA GLY A 87 -10.22 14.32 -6.85
C GLY A 87 -10.06 12.90 -7.41
N VAL A 88 -9.48 12.77 -8.61
CA VAL A 88 -9.26 11.48 -9.27
C VAL A 88 -7.77 11.14 -9.24
N PHE A 89 -7.44 9.89 -8.91
CA PHE A 89 -6.07 9.39 -8.72
C PHE A 89 -5.83 8.17 -9.61
N PRO A 90 -5.61 8.34 -10.92
CA PRO A 90 -5.65 7.25 -11.90
C PRO A 90 -4.58 6.17 -11.72
N ASP A 91 -3.45 6.49 -11.06
CA ASP A 91 -2.28 5.60 -11.01
C ASP A 91 -2.11 4.84 -9.68
N LEU A 92 -3.20 4.66 -8.92
CA LEU A 92 -3.09 4.30 -7.52
C LEU A 92 -3.82 3.04 -7.09
N GLY A 93 -4.06 2.17 -8.00
CA GLY A 93 -4.63 0.83 -7.88
C GLY A 93 -5.27 0.38 -6.54
N ALA A 94 -4.49 0.26 -5.50
CA ALA A 94 -4.97 -0.19 -4.17
C ALA A 94 -5.37 0.95 -3.23
N ALA A 95 -5.04 2.19 -3.59
CA ALA A 95 -5.42 3.37 -2.81
C ALA A 95 -6.80 3.87 -3.25
N PRO A 96 -7.38 4.87 -2.57
CA PRO A 96 -8.56 5.54 -3.07
C PRO A 96 -8.32 5.99 -4.51
N GLN A 97 -9.15 5.56 -5.43
CA GLN A 97 -9.07 5.96 -6.84
C GLN A 97 -9.71 7.32 -7.07
N ALA A 98 -10.61 7.70 -6.19
CA ALA A 98 -11.19 9.03 -6.16
C ALA A 98 -11.52 9.46 -4.72
N MET A 99 -11.65 10.77 -4.54
CA MET A 99 -12.10 11.40 -3.32
C MET A 99 -13.19 12.39 -3.68
N ASN A 100 -14.40 12.16 -3.21
CA ASN A 100 -15.51 13.10 -3.35
C ASN A 100 -15.58 13.94 -2.08
N LEU A 101 -15.55 15.25 -2.24
CA LEU A 101 -15.76 16.22 -1.16
C LEU A 101 -17.09 16.92 -1.39
N THR A 102 -17.96 16.93 -0.37
CA THR A 102 -19.19 17.71 -0.36
C THR A 102 -19.10 18.75 0.75
N PHE A 103 -19.28 20.00 0.40
CA PHE A 103 -19.18 21.15 1.30
C PHE A 103 -20.56 21.70 1.61
N SER A 104 -20.91 21.82 2.89
CA SER A 104 -22.06 22.57 3.37
C SER A 104 -21.60 23.86 4.04
N PHE A 105 -22.43 24.89 4.01
CA PHE A 105 -22.07 26.24 4.46
C PHE A 105 -23.06 26.73 5.50
N ASN A 106 -22.60 27.57 6.42
CA ASN A 106 -23.44 28.32 7.34
C ASN A 106 -23.95 29.63 6.70
N GLY A 107 -24.74 30.40 7.46
CA GLY A 107 -25.31 31.67 6.99
C GLY A 107 -24.27 32.74 6.61
N ASP A 108 -23.05 32.65 7.12
CA ASP A 108 -21.94 33.55 6.81
C ASP A 108 -21.14 33.13 5.57
N GLY A 109 -21.51 31.98 4.95
CA GLY A 109 -20.82 31.41 3.79
C GLY A 109 -19.54 30.64 4.16
N LYS A 110 -19.32 30.36 5.45
CA LYS A 110 -18.21 29.50 5.90
C LYS A 110 -18.60 28.04 5.83
N VAL A 111 -17.62 27.18 5.53
CA VAL A 111 -17.80 25.72 5.50
C VAL A 111 -18.14 25.23 6.91
N SER A 112 -19.34 24.69 7.10
CA SER A 112 -19.80 24.09 8.36
C SER A 112 -19.68 22.58 8.40
N ARG A 113 -19.69 21.92 7.23
CA ARG A 113 -19.48 20.47 7.10
C ARG A 113 -18.71 20.13 5.82
N VAL A 114 -17.78 19.20 5.93
CA VAL A 114 -17.13 18.55 4.80
C VAL A 114 -17.42 17.07 4.89
N VAL A 115 -18.09 16.50 3.89
CA VAL A 115 -18.24 15.05 3.74
C VAL A 115 -17.16 14.57 2.78
N GLN A 116 -16.27 13.74 3.26
CA GLN A 116 -15.19 13.11 2.48
C GLN A 116 -15.53 11.66 2.23
N GLN A 117 -15.81 11.32 0.97
CA GLN A 117 -16.05 9.95 0.54
C GLN A 117 -14.87 9.45 -0.27
N LEU A 118 -14.21 8.41 0.22
CA LEU A 118 -13.12 7.74 -0.50
C LEU A 118 -13.71 6.65 -1.39
N VAL A 119 -13.52 6.79 -2.68
CA VAL A 119 -13.90 5.76 -3.67
C VAL A 119 -12.70 4.83 -3.84
N THR A 120 -12.78 3.67 -3.24
CA THR A 120 -11.78 2.62 -3.40
C THR A 120 -12.01 1.86 -4.70
N GLY A 121 -10.96 1.25 -5.25
CA GLY A 121 -11.09 0.34 -6.39
C GLY A 121 -12.08 -0.79 -6.09
N GLY A 122 -12.58 -1.43 -7.14
CA GLY A 122 -13.48 -2.59 -7.06
C GLY A 122 -12.91 -3.74 -6.24
N PRO A 123 -13.66 -4.84 -6.09
CA PRO A 123 -13.20 -6.03 -5.38
C PRO A 123 -11.89 -6.55 -6.00
N PRO A 124 -11.03 -7.23 -5.22
CA PRO A 124 -9.80 -7.78 -5.74
C PRO A 124 -10.08 -8.73 -6.91
N GLN A 125 -9.33 -8.56 -8.00
CA GLN A 125 -9.35 -9.48 -9.12
C GLN A 125 -8.83 -10.84 -8.65
N GLN A 126 -9.60 -11.91 -8.89
CA GLN A 126 -9.12 -13.27 -8.65
C GLN A 126 -8.12 -13.65 -9.75
N VAL A 127 -6.99 -14.21 -9.33
CA VAL A 127 -5.92 -14.62 -10.25
C VAL A 127 -5.42 -16.01 -9.84
N ASP A 128 -4.98 -16.79 -10.83
CA ASP A 128 -4.44 -18.14 -10.62
C ASP A 128 -2.91 -18.16 -10.57
N GLU A 129 -2.28 -17.05 -10.95
CA GLU A 129 -0.83 -16.84 -10.98
C GLU A 129 -0.44 -15.43 -10.51
N ILE A 130 0.82 -15.27 -10.14
CA ILE A 130 1.38 -13.98 -9.74
C ILE A 130 1.26 -13.00 -10.91
N PRO A 131 0.51 -11.89 -10.79
CA PRO A 131 0.39 -10.90 -11.86
C PRO A 131 1.76 -10.35 -12.29
N THR A 132 1.94 -10.14 -13.58
CA THR A 132 3.23 -9.71 -14.17
C THR A 132 3.82 -8.49 -13.47
N TYR A 133 3.00 -7.51 -13.09
CA TYR A 133 3.51 -6.31 -12.41
C TYR A 133 3.97 -6.60 -10.97
N MET A 134 3.31 -7.53 -10.25
CA MET A 134 3.75 -7.96 -8.93
C MET A 134 5.05 -8.76 -9.02
N ARG A 135 5.20 -9.58 -10.07
CA ARG A 135 6.45 -10.26 -10.37
C ARG A 135 7.60 -9.25 -10.48
N GLY A 136 7.43 -8.22 -11.33
CA GLY A 136 8.43 -7.16 -11.47
C GLY A 136 8.77 -6.45 -10.17
N GLN A 137 7.79 -6.21 -9.30
CA GLN A 137 8.01 -5.61 -7.99
C GLN A 137 8.80 -6.52 -7.04
N ILE A 138 8.49 -7.81 -7.01
CA ILE A 138 9.19 -8.79 -6.17
C ILE A 138 10.62 -8.98 -6.66
N ASP A 139 10.82 -9.19 -7.95
CA ASP A 139 12.13 -9.46 -8.54
C ASP A 139 13.07 -8.24 -8.47
N SER A 140 12.52 -7.02 -8.46
CA SER A 140 13.28 -5.78 -8.29
C SER A 140 13.34 -5.25 -6.84
N ALA A 141 12.79 -5.97 -5.87
CA ALA A 141 12.63 -5.50 -4.49
C ALA A 141 13.95 -5.06 -3.84
N LEU A 142 15.02 -5.82 -4.04
CA LEU A 142 16.34 -5.47 -3.51
C LEU A 142 16.87 -4.15 -4.12
N PHE A 143 16.80 -4.02 -5.44
CA PHE A 143 17.30 -2.83 -6.16
C PHE A 143 16.48 -1.57 -5.83
N ASN A 144 15.18 -1.74 -5.55
CA ASN A 144 14.29 -0.66 -5.16
C ASN A 144 14.38 -0.31 -3.67
N ASN A 145 15.29 -0.95 -2.93
CA ASN A 145 15.45 -0.80 -1.48
C ASN A 145 14.16 -1.13 -0.70
N THR A 146 13.41 -2.10 -1.21
CA THR A 146 12.16 -2.63 -0.64
C THR A 146 12.23 -4.14 -0.43
N PRO A 147 13.30 -4.70 0.19
CA PRO A 147 13.46 -6.14 0.35
C PRO A 147 12.26 -6.73 1.09
N MET A 148 11.88 -7.96 0.73
CA MET A 148 10.73 -8.60 1.36
C MET A 148 11.04 -8.98 2.81
N VAL A 149 10.06 -8.77 3.68
CA VAL A 149 10.06 -9.32 5.03
C VAL A 149 9.53 -10.75 4.96
N VAL A 150 10.26 -11.70 5.51
CA VAL A 150 9.86 -13.11 5.62
C VAL A 150 9.65 -13.46 7.07
N CYS A 151 8.50 -14.06 7.38
CA CYS A 151 8.11 -14.49 8.70
C CYS A 151 7.94 -16.02 8.73
N TYR A 152 8.40 -16.64 9.79
CA TYR A 152 8.25 -18.07 10.06
C TYR A 152 8.19 -18.31 11.58
N VAL A 153 7.84 -19.53 11.99
CA VAL A 153 7.89 -19.95 13.40
C VAL A 153 9.06 -20.92 13.55
N ASP A 154 9.94 -20.67 14.51
CA ASP A 154 11.09 -21.51 14.77
C ASP A 154 10.72 -22.81 15.52
N GLU A 155 11.72 -23.64 15.80
CA GLU A 155 11.56 -24.93 16.50
C GLU A 155 11.03 -24.78 17.95
N ASN A 156 11.17 -23.59 18.54
CA ASN A 156 10.69 -23.28 19.89
C ASN A 156 9.29 -22.66 19.90
N GLY A 157 8.65 -22.55 18.73
CA GLY A 157 7.35 -21.90 18.57
C GLY A 157 7.41 -20.37 18.56
N GLN A 158 8.61 -19.77 18.44
CA GLN A 158 8.74 -18.32 18.45
C GLN A 158 8.62 -17.76 17.01
N PRO A 159 7.80 -16.72 16.81
CA PRO A 159 7.77 -16.00 15.55
C PRO A 159 9.11 -15.32 15.25
N GLN A 160 9.62 -15.56 14.06
CA GLN A 160 10.85 -14.97 13.55
C GLN A 160 10.52 -14.15 12.30
N GLN A 161 11.27 -13.07 12.07
CA GLN A 161 11.17 -12.28 10.86
C GLN A 161 12.54 -11.73 10.44
N SER A 162 12.73 -11.62 9.13
CA SER A 162 13.97 -11.10 8.56
C SER A 162 13.73 -10.50 7.18
N LEU A 163 14.56 -9.54 6.79
CA LEU A 163 14.61 -9.04 5.42
C LEU A 163 15.35 -10.05 4.53
N ARG A 164 14.82 -10.27 3.31
CA ARG A 164 15.37 -11.18 2.32
C ARG A 164 15.49 -10.50 0.96
N GLY A 165 16.70 -10.09 0.63
CA GLY A 165 17.02 -9.46 -0.65
C GLY A 165 16.99 -10.43 -1.83
N SER A 166 17.24 -11.72 -1.59
CA SER A 166 17.24 -12.78 -2.60
C SER A 166 15.85 -13.36 -2.91
N THR A 167 14.77 -12.79 -2.36
CA THR A 167 13.40 -13.24 -2.71
C THR A 167 13.08 -12.92 -4.16
N LEU A 168 12.63 -13.92 -4.92
CA LEU A 168 12.27 -13.79 -6.33
C LEU A 168 11.07 -14.67 -6.69
N VAL A 169 10.49 -14.42 -7.87
CA VAL A 169 9.42 -15.25 -8.43
C VAL A 169 10.04 -16.41 -9.20
N PHE A 170 9.91 -17.61 -8.66
CA PHE A 170 10.50 -18.82 -9.21
C PHE A 170 9.64 -19.45 -10.31
N SER A 171 8.32 -19.42 -10.13
CA SER A 171 7.33 -19.86 -11.11
C SER A 171 6.05 -19.00 -11.01
N PRO A 172 5.06 -19.21 -11.87
CA PRO A 172 3.79 -18.47 -11.77
C PRO A 172 3.10 -18.53 -10.40
N THR A 173 3.39 -19.57 -9.61
CA THR A 173 2.74 -19.83 -8.32
C THR A 173 3.72 -20.08 -7.18
N GLN A 174 5.00 -19.80 -7.39
CA GLN A 174 6.04 -20.03 -6.40
C GLN A 174 6.94 -18.80 -6.25
N LEU A 175 7.31 -18.50 -5.02
CA LEU A 175 8.46 -17.67 -4.70
C LEU A 175 9.64 -18.55 -4.32
N ALA A 176 10.84 -17.98 -4.37
CA ALA A 176 12.03 -18.66 -3.86
C ALA A 176 13.00 -17.68 -3.19
N ILE A 177 13.86 -18.23 -2.33
CA ILE A 177 14.85 -17.48 -1.58
C ILE A 177 16.14 -18.32 -1.55
N TRP A 178 17.26 -17.72 -1.94
CA TRP A 178 18.54 -18.28 -1.63
C TRP A 178 18.91 -17.92 -0.18
N VAL A 179 18.98 -18.92 0.69
CA VAL A 179 19.33 -18.75 2.11
C VAL A 179 20.83 -19.05 2.26
N ARG A 180 21.65 -18.02 2.49
CA ARG A 180 23.13 -18.11 2.53
C ARG A 180 23.67 -19.16 3.53
N SER A 181 22.98 -19.38 4.64
CA SER A 181 23.33 -20.38 5.64
C SER A 181 22.40 -21.58 5.56
N ALA A 182 22.93 -22.72 5.16
CA ALA A 182 22.18 -23.99 5.16
C ALA A 182 21.74 -24.42 6.58
N GLU A 183 22.43 -23.93 7.62
CA GLU A 183 22.12 -24.15 9.04
C GLU A 183 21.27 -23.01 9.64
N GLY A 184 20.77 -22.10 8.82
CA GLY A 184 19.98 -20.94 9.27
C GLY A 184 18.63 -21.34 9.88
N GLY A 185 18.12 -20.52 10.80
CA GLY A 185 16.88 -20.81 11.52
C GLY A 185 15.67 -21.12 10.62
N ILE A 186 15.52 -20.39 9.49
CA ILE A 186 14.43 -20.67 8.53
C ILE A 186 14.58 -22.04 7.85
N VAL A 187 15.81 -22.45 7.55
CA VAL A 187 16.09 -23.78 6.95
C VAL A 187 15.74 -24.88 7.95
N LYS A 188 16.19 -24.73 9.21
CA LYS A 188 15.88 -25.67 10.30
C LYS A 188 14.36 -25.77 10.54
N ALA A 189 13.68 -24.63 10.62
CA ALA A 189 12.24 -24.60 10.80
C ALA A 189 11.49 -25.33 9.68
N VAL A 190 11.80 -25.01 8.42
CA VAL A 190 11.16 -25.64 7.25
C VAL A 190 11.45 -27.14 7.18
N SER A 191 12.73 -27.56 7.37
CA SER A 191 13.13 -28.96 7.37
C SER A 191 12.55 -29.74 8.56
N GLY A 192 12.32 -29.06 9.69
CA GLY A 192 11.68 -29.63 10.89
C GLY A 192 10.14 -29.69 10.84
N GLY A 193 9.54 -29.29 9.73
CA GLY A 193 8.07 -29.33 9.53
C GLY A 193 7.33 -28.02 9.80
N ASN A 194 7.97 -26.99 10.36
CA ASN A 194 7.38 -25.65 10.51
C ASN A 194 7.49 -24.86 9.19
N ASN A 195 6.84 -25.38 8.16
CA ASN A 195 6.99 -24.91 6.79
C ASN A 195 6.01 -23.80 6.37
N LYS A 196 5.16 -23.31 7.26
CA LYS A 196 4.24 -22.21 6.98
C LYS A 196 4.98 -20.88 7.05
N LEU A 197 4.97 -20.15 5.94
CA LEU A 197 5.68 -18.89 5.78
C LEU A 197 4.70 -17.77 5.44
N SER A 198 5.00 -16.55 5.89
CA SER A 198 4.33 -15.33 5.46
C SER A 198 5.38 -14.33 4.98
N LEU A 199 5.13 -13.72 3.83
CA LEU A 199 6.02 -12.74 3.25
C LEU A 199 5.26 -11.43 3.01
N LEU A 200 5.95 -10.32 3.25
CA LEU A 200 5.41 -8.97 3.03
C LEU A 200 6.36 -8.19 2.14
N TYR A 201 5.83 -7.71 1.01
CA TYR A 201 6.41 -6.63 0.22
C TYR A 201 5.67 -5.32 0.54
N ARG A 202 6.41 -4.24 0.71
CA ARG A 202 5.83 -2.91 0.86
C ARG A 202 6.71 -1.87 0.18
N ASP A 203 6.12 -1.17 -0.79
CA ASP A 203 6.71 0.01 -1.39
C ASP A 203 5.81 1.22 -1.11
N SER A 204 6.33 2.17 -0.34
CA SER A 204 5.60 3.38 0.04
C SER A 204 5.47 4.36 -1.12
N ASN A 205 6.40 4.37 -2.08
CA ASN A 205 6.40 5.29 -3.20
C ASN A 205 5.32 4.95 -4.23
N SER A 206 5.22 3.67 -4.60
CA SER A 206 4.14 3.15 -5.46
C SER A 206 2.89 2.79 -4.67
N ARG A 207 2.94 2.85 -3.33
CA ARG A 207 1.88 2.38 -2.42
C ARG A 207 1.46 0.93 -2.65
N SER A 208 2.36 0.15 -3.19
CA SER A 208 2.15 -1.28 -3.38
C SER A 208 2.33 -2.04 -2.08
N THR A 209 1.48 -3.04 -1.87
CA THR A 209 1.59 -4.00 -0.78
C THR A 209 1.26 -5.37 -1.33
N ILE A 210 2.10 -6.36 -1.05
CA ILE A 210 1.86 -7.76 -1.43
C ILE A 210 2.09 -8.60 -0.18
N VAL A 211 1.09 -9.37 0.21
CA VAL A 211 1.17 -10.35 1.29
C VAL A 211 1.06 -11.73 0.68
N VAL A 212 2.02 -12.58 0.95
CA VAL A 212 2.05 -13.97 0.50
C VAL A 212 2.04 -14.87 1.72
N GLN A 213 1.20 -15.89 1.70
CA GLN A 213 1.24 -17.01 2.63
C GLN A 213 1.52 -18.27 1.81
N GLY A 214 2.46 -19.07 2.24
CA GLY A 214 2.88 -20.24 1.49
C GLY A 214 3.47 -21.34 2.35
N ARG A 215 3.81 -22.44 1.70
CA ARG A 215 4.50 -23.58 2.30
C ARG A 215 5.91 -23.68 1.73
N GLY A 216 6.89 -23.59 2.61
CA GLY A 216 8.30 -23.72 2.25
C GLY A 216 8.73 -25.16 2.12
N SER A 217 9.65 -25.41 1.20
CA SER A 217 10.42 -26.65 1.09
C SER A 217 11.87 -26.34 0.73
N ILE A 218 12.79 -27.13 1.21
CA ILE A 218 14.22 -27.00 0.85
C ILE A 218 14.47 -27.94 -0.33
N ALA A 219 14.86 -27.35 -1.48
CA ALA A 219 15.23 -28.15 -2.64
C ALA A 219 16.53 -28.92 -2.40
N THR A 220 16.49 -30.21 -2.64
CA THR A 220 17.62 -31.14 -2.50
C THR A 220 18.27 -31.50 -3.83
N ASP A 221 17.54 -31.34 -4.94
CA ASP A 221 18.04 -31.60 -6.28
C ASP A 221 18.93 -30.46 -6.78
N GLU A 222 20.03 -30.81 -7.43
CA GLU A 222 21.05 -29.89 -7.92
C GLU A 222 20.50 -28.93 -9.00
N GLU A 223 19.61 -29.38 -9.86
CA GLU A 223 19.04 -28.58 -10.94
C GLU A 223 18.27 -27.38 -10.38
N THR A 224 17.33 -27.64 -9.46
CA THR A 224 16.55 -26.57 -8.79
C THR A 224 17.45 -25.63 -8.01
N ARG A 225 18.46 -26.18 -7.29
CA ARG A 225 19.40 -25.37 -6.52
C ARG A 225 20.22 -24.44 -7.42
N HIS A 226 20.78 -24.96 -8.50
CA HIS A 226 21.55 -24.16 -9.45
C HIS A 226 20.68 -23.11 -10.12
N ARG A 227 19.51 -23.50 -10.62
CA ARG A 227 18.57 -22.58 -11.24
C ARG A 227 18.21 -21.42 -10.31
N LEU A 228 17.86 -21.70 -9.04
CA LEU A 228 17.54 -20.64 -8.09
C LEU A 228 18.73 -19.72 -7.84
N TYR A 229 19.94 -20.30 -7.61
CA TYR A 229 21.13 -19.50 -7.38
C TYR A 229 21.42 -18.57 -8.56
N ASP A 230 21.35 -19.08 -9.78
CA ASP A 230 21.62 -18.29 -11.00
C ASP A 230 20.56 -17.19 -11.24
N MET A 231 19.32 -17.36 -10.76
CA MET A 231 18.28 -16.34 -10.76
C MET A 231 18.45 -15.29 -9.65
N THR A 232 19.22 -15.59 -8.61
CA THR A 232 19.42 -14.68 -7.47
C THR A 232 20.24 -13.45 -7.91
N PRO A 233 19.94 -12.24 -7.41
CA PRO A 233 20.71 -11.04 -7.73
C PRO A 233 22.21 -11.22 -7.49
N GLU A 234 23.06 -10.72 -8.39
CA GLU A 234 24.51 -10.88 -8.34
C GLU A 234 25.11 -10.45 -6.99
N VAL A 235 24.62 -9.34 -6.42
CA VAL A 235 25.05 -8.87 -5.10
C VAL A 235 24.79 -9.90 -4.00
N GLU A 236 23.73 -10.69 -4.11
CA GLU A 236 23.46 -11.78 -3.17
C GLU A 236 24.33 -13.01 -3.44
N GLN A 237 24.62 -13.31 -4.72
CA GLN A 237 25.54 -14.39 -5.11
C GLN A 237 26.97 -14.15 -4.58
N MET A 238 27.42 -12.89 -4.60
CA MET A 238 28.74 -12.48 -4.08
C MET A 238 28.93 -12.82 -2.59
N HIS A 239 27.84 -12.96 -1.84
CA HIS A 239 27.90 -13.34 -0.43
C HIS A 239 27.99 -14.86 -0.19
N ASP A 240 27.79 -15.68 -1.22
CA ASP A 240 27.92 -17.15 -1.16
C ASP A 240 28.41 -17.70 -2.51
N PRO A 241 29.63 -17.32 -2.95
CA PRO A 241 30.19 -17.73 -4.25
C PRO A 241 30.36 -19.24 -4.37
N ASP A 242 30.54 -19.93 -3.24
CA ASP A 242 30.70 -21.38 -3.17
C ASP A 242 29.37 -22.16 -3.23
N ARG A 243 28.23 -21.44 -3.30
CA ARG A 243 26.85 -21.99 -3.35
C ARG A 243 26.54 -22.97 -2.20
N LYS A 244 27.05 -22.68 -0.99
CA LYS A 244 26.85 -23.51 0.21
C LYS A 244 25.50 -23.31 0.90
N GLY A 245 24.77 -22.30 0.52
CA GLY A 245 23.45 -21.98 1.03
C GLY A 245 22.39 -23.03 0.67
N ALA A 246 21.17 -22.74 1.05
CA ALA A 246 20.00 -23.58 0.80
C ALA A 246 18.99 -22.89 -0.15
N ALA A 247 18.43 -23.66 -1.06
CA ALA A 247 17.38 -23.21 -1.95
C ALA A 247 16.00 -23.44 -1.29
N LEU A 248 15.39 -22.37 -0.79
CA LEU A 248 14.05 -22.40 -0.22
C LEU A 248 13.03 -22.07 -1.31
N ILE A 249 12.16 -23.02 -1.65
CA ILE A 249 11.03 -22.85 -2.55
C ILE A 249 9.75 -22.65 -1.72
N ILE A 250 8.88 -21.75 -2.12
CA ILE A 250 7.67 -21.39 -1.38
C ILE A 250 6.47 -21.52 -2.30
N ASP A 251 5.69 -22.58 -2.12
CA ASP A 251 4.40 -22.77 -2.81
C ASP A 251 3.38 -21.80 -2.23
N ILE A 252 2.82 -20.94 -3.07
CA ILE A 252 1.84 -19.95 -2.65
C ILE A 252 0.50 -20.63 -2.37
N VAL A 253 0.01 -20.51 -1.15
CA VAL A 253 -1.33 -20.87 -0.73
C VAL A 253 -2.28 -19.69 -0.88
N ARG A 254 -1.80 -18.50 -0.51
CA ARG A 254 -2.57 -17.26 -0.62
C ARG A 254 -1.64 -16.12 -1.01
N LEU A 255 -2.10 -15.33 -1.99
CA LEU A 255 -1.51 -14.05 -2.31
C LEU A 255 -2.61 -12.99 -2.25
N GLN A 256 -2.33 -11.88 -1.63
CA GLN A 256 -3.19 -10.72 -1.61
C GLN A 256 -2.33 -9.49 -1.79
N GLY A 257 -2.71 -8.64 -2.72
CA GLY A 257 -1.92 -7.45 -2.96
C GLY A 257 -2.67 -6.39 -3.73
N GLY A 258 -2.07 -5.22 -3.72
CA GLY A 258 -2.57 -4.08 -4.46
C GLY A 258 -1.45 -3.09 -4.76
N GLY A 259 -1.69 -2.27 -5.76
CA GLY A 259 -0.76 -1.27 -6.25
C GLY A 259 -1.34 -0.52 -7.44
N PRO A 260 -0.48 0.11 -8.27
CA PRO A 260 -0.92 0.93 -9.40
C PRO A 260 -1.82 0.23 -10.42
N LYS A 261 -1.80 -1.10 -10.47
CA LYS A 261 -2.59 -1.90 -11.42
C LYS A 261 -3.85 -2.54 -10.82
N GLY A 262 -4.22 -2.20 -9.59
CA GLY A 262 -5.41 -2.71 -8.92
C GLY A 262 -5.12 -3.62 -7.74
N ASN A 263 -6.19 -4.24 -7.23
CA ASN A 263 -6.14 -5.21 -6.14
C ASN A 263 -6.26 -6.62 -6.71
N PHE A 264 -5.47 -7.54 -6.18
CA PHE A 264 -5.43 -8.93 -6.65
C PHE A 264 -5.48 -9.89 -5.47
N ARG A 265 -6.08 -11.03 -5.69
CA ARG A 265 -6.15 -12.12 -4.73
C ARG A 265 -5.98 -13.45 -5.44
N MET A 266 -5.11 -14.30 -4.91
CA MET A 266 -4.98 -15.71 -5.22
C MET A 266 -5.32 -16.52 -3.98
N GLN A 267 -6.03 -17.61 -4.14
CA GLN A 267 -6.28 -18.61 -3.11
C GLN A 267 -6.12 -19.99 -3.75
N ARG A 268 -5.25 -20.79 -3.17
CA ARG A 268 -4.99 -22.17 -3.60
C ARG A 268 -5.22 -23.12 -2.41
N GLU A 269 -5.51 -24.35 -2.70
CA GLU A 269 -5.72 -25.39 -1.68
C GLU A 269 -4.40 -25.89 -1.07
#